data_cab1976bbb9a346f3a45fdd6b50ccb0e
#
_entry.id   cab1976bbb9a346f3a45fdd6b50ccb0e
#
_cell.length_a   1.000
_cell.length_b   1.000
_cell.length_c   1.000
_cell.angle_alpha   90.00
_cell.angle_beta   90.00
_cell.angle_gamma   90.00
#
_symmetry.space_group_name_H-M   'P 1'
#
loop_
_entity.id
_entity.type
_entity.pdbx_description
1 polymer ?
#
loop_
_entity_poly.entity_id
_entity_poly.type
_entity_poly.pdbx_seq_one_letter_code
_entity_poly.pdbx_strand_id
1 'polypeptide(L)'
;FYDYRNSALRRMKRIDEDNKLFVDKHERLRLNYAYSEFYIVSAVYYYYLQQRPEAVASINEIYPQEELAADMNQLLYYHYIKGSAALCEGETADERRLREFDELYTTWKLASRGGYLYFEGNGVQGLANLMASPDNYDFFQGRRSHALKQFGVPVDSLLPMHLGQLALKKFKQYNDVYQIAGAYVSIGKYLNAHDNYAEALDTLTLALELSLI
;
A
#
# COMPACT_ATOMS: atom_id res chain seq x y z
N PHE A 1 4.18 6.42 14.62
CA PHE A 1 4.21 4.94 14.47
C PHE A 1 4.89 4.25 15.65
N TYR A 2 6.06 4.71 16.10
CA TYR A 2 6.79 4.09 17.22
C TYR A 2 5.95 3.98 18.50
N ASP A 3 5.32 5.05 18.93
CA ASP A 3 4.47 5.06 20.13
C ASP A 3 3.22 4.18 19.96
N TYR A 4 2.65 4.17 18.76
CA TYR A 4 1.49 3.34 18.45
C TYR A 4 1.87 1.85 18.47
N ARG A 5 3.01 1.48 17.87
CA ARG A 5 3.55 0.13 17.93
C ARG A 5 3.81 -0.34 19.37
N ASN A 6 4.42 0.50 20.19
CA ASN A 6 4.68 0.18 21.60
C ASN A 6 3.38 0.05 22.41
N SER A 7 2.35 0.82 22.08
CA SER A 7 1.02 0.68 22.68
C SER A 7 0.38 -0.65 22.29
N ALA A 8 0.44 -1.04 21.02
CA ALA A 8 -0.05 -2.32 20.53
C ALA A 8 0.68 -3.50 21.19
N LEU A 9 2.02 -3.41 21.33
CA LEU A 9 2.82 -4.41 22.03
C LEU A 9 2.42 -4.56 23.50
N ARG A 10 2.17 -3.45 24.21
CA ARG A 10 1.70 -3.50 25.61
C ARG A 10 0.33 -4.17 25.73
N ARG A 11 -0.58 -3.89 24.78
CA ARG A 11 -1.91 -4.56 24.75
C ARG A 11 -1.75 -6.06 24.51
N MET A 12 -0.97 -6.46 23.53
CA MET A 12 -0.69 -7.87 23.23
C MET A 12 -0.11 -8.60 24.44
N LYS A 13 0.91 -8.04 25.11
CA LYS A 13 1.50 -8.65 26.31
C LYS A 13 0.52 -8.80 27.46
N ARG A 14 -0.34 -7.79 27.70
CA ARG A 14 -1.37 -7.87 28.74
C ARG A 14 -2.35 -9.01 28.46
N ILE A 15 -2.77 -9.14 27.20
CA ILE A 15 -3.67 -10.22 26.78
C ILE A 15 -2.98 -11.60 26.96
N ASP A 16 -1.69 -11.74 26.67
CA ASP A 16 -0.93 -12.96 26.94
C ASP A 16 -0.88 -13.31 28.43
N GLU A 17 -0.71 -12.31 29.29
CA GLU A 17 -0.70 -12.50 30.74
C GLU A 17 -2.06 -12.95 31.27
N ASP A 18 -3.12 -12.32 30.78
CA ASP A 18 -4.51 -12.66 31.14
C ASP A 18 -4.93 -14.04 30.60
N ASN A 19 -4.38 -14.45 29.45
CA ASN A 19 -4.68 -15.73 28.78
C ASN A 19 -4.21 -16.98 29.50
N LYS A 20 -3.25 -16.87 30.38
CA LYS A 20 -2.84 -17.98 31.24
C LYS A 20 -3.98 -18.45 32.15
N LEU A 21 -5.08 -17.70 32.18
CA LEU A 21 -6.23 -17.91 33.06
C LEU A 21 -7.54 -18.31 32.38
N PHE A 22 -7.75 -18.01 31.07
CA PHE A 22 -9.04 -18.27 30.41
C PHE A 22 -8.89 -18.60 28.91
N VAL A 23 -9.45 -19.72 28.47
CA VAL A 23 -9.49 -20.17 27.07
C VAL A 23 -10.95 -20.31 26.62
N ASP A 24 -11.62 -19.21 26.31
CA ASP A 24 -12.90 -19.22 25.62
C ASP A 24 -12.72 -18.89 24.11
N LYS A 25 -13.64 -19.42 23.30
CA LYS A 25 -13.65 -19.22 21.83
C LYS A 25 -13.74 -17.74 21.44
N HIS A 26 -14.49 -16.94 22.18
CA HIS A 26 -14.63 -15.50 21.96
C HIS A 26 -13.37 -14.71 22.34
N GLU A 27 -12.61 -15.17 23.30
CA GLU A 27 -11.34 -14.55 23.70
C GLU A 27 -10.24 -14.83 22.69
N ARG A 28 -10.23 -15.97 22.01
CA ARG A 28 -9.29 -16.24 20.90
C ARG A 28 -9.44 -15.25 19.75
N LEU A 29 -10.66 -14.83 19.40
CA LEU A 29 -10.90 -13.82 18.37
C LEU A 29 -10.37 -12.45 18.80
N ARG A 30 -10.55 -12.08 20.06
CA ARG A 30 -9.98 -10.84 20.64
C ARG A 30 -8.46 -10.87 20.66
N LEU A 31 -7.90 -12.02 20.97
CA LEU A 31 -6.45 -12.22 20.96
C LEU A 31 -5.87 -12.07 19.58
N ASN A 32 -6.46 -12.75 18.59
CA ASN A 32 -6.03 -12.68 17.21
C ASN A 32 -6.05 -11.24 16.70
N TYR A 33 -7.07 -10.46 17.02
CA TYR A 33 -7.16 -9.06 16.67
C TYR A 33 -6.01 -8.23 17.25
N ALA A 34 -5.69 -8.37 18.51
CA ALA A 34 -4.62 -7.63 19.17
C ALA A 34 -3.23 -8.02 18.62
N TYR A 35 -3.01 -9.28 18.29
CA TYR A 35 -1.80 -9.75 17.64
C TYR A 35 -1.70 -9.18 16.21
N SER A 36 -2.77 -9.28 15.42
CA SER A 36 -2.81 -8.72 14.07
C SER A 36 -2.53 -7.22 14.08
N GLU A 37 -3.11 -6.47 15.00
CA GLU A 37 -2.83 -5.05 15.18
C GLU A 37 -1.35 -4.79 15.43
N PHE A 38 -0.72 -5.54 16.32
CA PHE A 38 0.70 -5.38 16.62
C PHE A 38 1.59 -5.64 15.40
N TYR A 39 1.35 -6.73 14.68
CA TYR A 39 2.16 -7.09 13.52
C TYR A 39 1.95 -6.15 12.34
N ILE A 40 0.71 -5.69 12.08
CA ILE A 40 0.43 -4.69 11.04
C ILE A 40 1.13 -3.37 11.38
N VAL A 41 1.00 -2.87 12.61
CA VAL A 41 1.64 -1.61 13.02
C VAL A 41 3.16 -1.75 12.99
N SER A 42 3.70 -2.92 13.33
CA SER A 42 5.13 -3.21 13.22
C SER A 42 5.58 -3.21 11.75
N ALA A 43 4.82 -3.83 10.86
CA ALA A 43 5.11 -3.84 9.43
C ALA A 43 5.11 -2.43 8.84
N VAL A 44 4.13 -1.60 9.19
CA VAL A 44 4.06 -0.18 8.79
C VAL A 44 5.26 0.59 9.32
N TYR A 45 5.61 0.41 10.58
CA TYR A 45 6.77 1.05 11.22
C TYR A 45 8.08 0.71 10.48
N TYR A 46 8.37 -0.56 10.26
CA TYR A 46 9.56 -1.00 9.56
C TYR A 46 9.57 -0.58 8.09
N TYR A 47 8.41 -0.57 7.43
CA TYR A 47 8.28 -0.10 6.05
C TYR A 47 8.72 1.37 5.93
N TYR A 48 8.23 2.26 6.82
CA TYR A 48 8.62 3.68 6.80
C TYR A 48 10.07 3.92 7.20
N LEU A 49 10.68 3.04 7.98
CA LEU A 49 12.12 3.08 8.26
C LEU A 49 12.98 2.46 7.14
N GLN A 50 12.38 2.09 6.01
CA GLN A 50 13.04 1.38 4.91
C GLN A 50 13.59 0.00 5.30
N GLN A 51 13.18 -0.57 6.43
CA GLN A 51 13.54 -1.91 6.90
C GLN A 51 12.56 -2.93 6.32
N ARG A 52 12.61 -3.11 5.01
CA ARG A 52 11.65 -3.93 4.26
C ARG A 52 11.64 -5.43 4.66
N PRO A 53 12.79 -6.09 4.94
CA PRO A 53 12.76 -7.48 5.41
C PRO A 53 11.96 -7.65 6.70
N GLU A 54 12.10 -6.74 7.66
CA GLU A 54 11.38 -6.76 8.93
C GLU A 54 9.87 -6.48 8.71
N ALA A 55 9.51 -5.61 7.76
CA ALA A 55 8.13 -5.37 7.39
C ALA A 55 7.48 -6.64 6.81
N VAL A 56 8.19 -7.36 5.93
CA VAL A 56 7.72 -8.64 5.38
C VAL A 56 7.58 -9.68 6.49
N ALA A 57 8.58 -9.82 7.36
CA ALA A 57 8.52 -10.76 8.49
C ALA A 57 7.30 -10.46 9.38
N SER A 58 7.04 -9.19 9.70
CA SER A 58 5.88 -8.79 10.50
C SER A 58 4.54 -9.12 9.81
N ILE A 59 4.46 -8.93 8.48
CA ILE A 59 3.25 -9.28 7.71
C ILE A 59 3.01 -10.79 7.69
N ASN A 60 4.07 -11.59 7.61
CA ASN A 60 3.95 -13.05 7.55
C ASN A 60 3.46 -13.66 8.88
N GLU A 61 3.60 -12.94 10.00
CA GLU A 61 3.07 -13.36 11.30
C GLU A 61 1.56 -13.06 11.47
N ILE A 62 0.93 -12.42 10.48
CA ILE A 62 -0.48 -12.03 10.57
C ILE A 62 -1.39 -13.24 10.33
N TYR A 63 -2.43 -13.32 11.13
CA TYR A 63 -3.48 -14.33 11.05
C TYR A 63 -4.30 -14.26 9.74
N PRO A 64 -5.14 -15.28 9.46
CA PRO A 64 -5.94 -15.33 8.23
C PRO A 64 -6.71 -14.04 7.95
N GLN A 65 -6.81 -13.68 6.68
CA GLN A 65 -7.45 -12.43 6.23
C GLN A 65 -8.90 -12.30 6.71
N GLU A 66 -9.61 -13.41 6.88
CA GLU A 66 -10.98 -13.45 7.37
C GLU A 66 -11.12 -12.80 8.76
N GLU A 67 -10.10 -12.89 9.58
CA GLU A 67 -10.08 -12.28 10.91
C GLU A 67 -9.81 -10.79 10.85
N LEU A 68 -9.04 -10.33 9.85
CA LEU A 68 -8.78 -8.91 9.61
C LEU A 68 -9.98 -8.18 9.02
N ALA A 69 -10.90 -8.89 8.37
CA ALA A 69 -12.08 -8.29 7.75
C ALA A 69 -13.02 -7.58 8.74
N ALA A 70 -12.87 -7.84 10.04
CA ALA A 70 -13.57 -7.12 11.10
C ALA A 70 -13.08 -5.66 11.26
N ASP A 71 -11.85 -5.35 10.84
CA ASP A 71 -11.31 -3.99 10.83
C ASP A 71 -10.74 -3.66 9.45
N MET A 72 -11.48 -2.83 8.70
CA MET A 72 -11.12 -2.45 7.34
C MET A 72 -9.77 -1.72 7.28
N ASN A 73 -9.39 -0.95 8.29
CA ASN A 73 -8.09 -0.27 8.31
C ASN A 73 -6.93 -1.27 8.41
N GLN A 74 -7.05 -2.27 9.28
CA GLN A 74 -6.05 -3.33 9.38
C GLN A 74 -5.94 -4.12 8.06
N LEU A 75 -7.07 -4.47 7.45
CA LEU A 75 -7.10 -5.18 6.18
C LEU A 75 -6.46 -4.37 5.05
N LEU A 76 -6.74 -3.07 4.99
CA LEU A 76 -6.15 -2.17 3.99
C LEU A 76 -4.64 -2.01 4.19
N TYR A 77 -4.16 -1.84 5.42
CA TYR A 77 -2.72 -1.83 5.71
C TYR A 77 -2.06 -3.16 5.33
N TYR A 78 -2.69 -4.29 5.66
CA TYR A 78 -2.19 -5.61 5.30
C TYR A 78 -1.92 -5.72 3.79
N HIS A 79 -2.93 -5.45 2.96
CA HIS A 79 -2.78 -5.50 1.52
C HIS A 79 -1.78 -4.48 0.98
N TYR A 80 -1.82 -3.25 1.49
CA TYR A 80 -0.92 -2.18 1.04
C TYR A 80 0.55 -2.51 1.35
N ILE A 81 0.86 -2.91 2.58
CA ILE A 81 2.24 -3.25 2.96
C ILE A 81 2.72 -4.50 2.21
N LYS A 82 1.87 -5.51 2.08
CA LYS A 82 2.18 -6.71 1.32
C LYS A 82 2.42 -6.42 -0.17
N GLY A 83 1.66 -5.51 -0.76
CA GLY A 83 1.85 -5.03 -2.13
C GLY A 83 3.07 -4.13 -2.33
N SER A 84 3.57 -3.51 -1.25
CA SER A 84 4.72 -2.59 -1.31
C SER A 84 6.02 -3.20 -0.75
N ALA A 85 5.93 -4.39 -0.15
CA ALA A 85 7.05 -5.06 0.47
C ALA A 85 8.06 -5.61 -0.53
N ALA A 86 9.29 -5.80 -0.06
CA ALA A 86 10.37 -6.41 -0.83
C ALA A 86 10.08 -7.89 -1.17
N LEU A 87 11.02 -8.52 -1.85
CA LEU A 87 10.97 -9.94 -2.19
C LEU A 87 10.77 -10.80 -0.91
N CYS A 88 9.77 -11.66 -0.92
CA CYS A 88 9.55 -12.61 0.15
C CYS A 88 10.51 -13.80 -0.02
N GLU A 89 10.79 -14.52 1.08
CA GLU A 89 11.65 -15.70 1.03
C GLU A 89 11.08 -16.77 0.10
N GLY A 90 11.89 -17.25 -0.83
CA GLY A 90 11.51 -18.25 -1.82
C GLY A 90 10.72 -17.71 -3.02
N GLU A 91 10.42 -16.44 -3.07
CA GLU A 91 9.66 -15.79 -4.14
C GLU A 91 10.57 -15.43 -5.32
N THR A 92 10.15 -15.74 -6.53
CA THR A 92 10.81 -15.27 -7.75
C THR A 92 10.46 -13.81 -8.05
N ALA A 93 11.24 -13.16 -8.92
CA ALA A 93 10.97 -11.78 -9.35
C ALA A 93 9.59 -11.62 -9.99
N ASP A 94 9.14 -12.61 -10.75
CA ASP A 94 7.83 -12.58 -11.41
C ASP A 94 6.68 -12.81 -10.44
N GLU A 95 6.83 -13.74 -9.49
CA GLU A 95 5.84 -13.94 -8.42
C GLU A 95 5.72 -12.69 -7.56
N ARG A 96 6.83 -12.02 -7.23
CA ARG A 96 6.83 -10.73 -6.55
C ARG A 96 6.03 -9.69 -7.34
N ARG A 97 6.30 -9.51 -8.64
CA ARG A 97 5.57 -8.55 -9.49
C ARG A 97 4.06 -8.83 -9.48
N LEU A 98 3.67 -10.12 -9.59
CA LEU A 98 2.27 -10.54 -9.55
C LEU A 98 1.63 -10.21 -8.20
N ARG A 99 2.31 -10.52 -7.10
CA ARG A 99 1.86 -10.18 -5.75
C ARG A 99 1.70 -8.67 -5.57
N GLU A 100 2.71 -7.88 -5.94
CA GLU A 100 2.66 -6.41 -5.85
C GLU A 100 1.43 -5.87 -6.59
N PHE A 101 1.19 -6.32 -7.82
CA PHE A 101 0.02 -5.89 -8.58
C PHE A 101 -1.29 -6.30 -7.91
N ASP A 102 -1.46 -7.56 -7.56
CA ASP A 102 -2.72 -8.10 -7.05
C ASP A 102 -3.06 -7.49 -5.67
N GLU A 103 -2.08 -7.29 -4.80
CA GLU A 103 -2.26 -6.70 -3.48
C GLU A 103 -2.55 -5.19 -3.55
N LEU A 104 -1.85 -4.43 -4.39
CA LEU A 104 -2.11 -3.01 -4.60
C LEU A 104 -3.48 -2.78 -5.26
N TYR A 105 -3.85 -3.63 -6.22
CA TYR A 105 -5.18 -3.60 -6.83
C TYR A 105 -6.28 -3.92 -5.81
N THR A 106 -6.06 -4.90 -4.93
CA THR A 106 -6.97 -5.24 -3.85
C THR A 106 -7.11 -4.07 -2.86
N THR A 107 -6.01 -3.43 -2.49
CA THR A 107 -6.02 -2.21 -1.66
C THR A 107 -6.92 -1.14 -2.26
N TRP A 108 -6.70 -0.79 -3.53
CA TRP A 108 -7.55 0.18 -4.23
C TRP A 108 -9.02 -0.25 -4.25
N LYS A 109 -9.30 -1.50 -4.60
CA LYS A 109 -10.67 -2.02 -4.75
C LYS A 109 -11.46 -1.98 -3.43
N LEU A 110 -10.82 -2.37 -2.33
CA LEU A 110 -11.44 -2.32 -1.00
C LEU A 110 -11.61 -0.87 -0.54
N ALA A 111 -10.57 -0.05 -0.70
CA ALA A 111 -10.58 1.36 -0.32
C ALA A 111 -11.64 2.16 -1.09
N SER A 112 -11.74 1.95 -2.39
CA SER A 112 -12.72 2.62 -3.27
C SER A 112 -14.16 2.30 -2.87
N ARG A 113 -14.44 1.06 -2.47
CA ARG A 113 -15.77 0.65 -2.01
C ARG A 113 -16.15 1.26 -0.66
N GLY A 114 -15.17 1.45 0.21
CA GLY A 114 -15.36 1.98 1.56
C GLY A 114 -15.15 3.49 1.70
N GLY A 115 -14.69 4.17 0.64
CA GLY A 115 -14.41 5.61 0.67
C GLY A 115 -13.12 5.98 1.43
N TYR A 116 -12.14 5.06 1.54
CA TYR A 116 -10.86 5.28 2.24
C TYR A 116 -9.85 5.98 1.32
N LEU A 117 -9.96 7.29 1.18
CA LEU A 117 -9.21 8.11 0.21
C LEU A 117 -7.68 7.90 0.27
N TYR A 118 -7.12 7.78 1.48
CA TYR A 118 -5.68 7.54 1.69
C TYR A 118 -5.22 6.24 1.02
N PHE A 119 -5.89 5.13 1.28
CA PHE A 119 -5.55 3.83 0.70
C PHE A 119 -5.93 3.71 -0.77
N GLU A 120 -7.00 4.39 -1.19
CA GLU A 120 -7.37 4.49 -2.60
C GLU A 120 -6.27 5.18 -3.40
N GLY A 121 -5.73 6.31 -2.88
CA GLY A 121 -4.59 7.02 -3.46
C GLY A 121 -3.31 6.16 -3.49
N ASN A 122 -2.97 5.53 -2.38
CA ASN A 122 -1.77 4.69 -2.27
C ASN A 122 -1.83 3.43 -3.16
N GLY A 123 -2.99 2.78 -3.27
CA GLY A 123 -3.17 1.62 -4.14
C GLY A 123 -2.92 1.98 -5.62
N VAL A 124 -3.53 3.06 -6.12
CA VAL A 124 -3.32 3.49 -7.51
C VAL A 124 -1.94 4.07 -7.76
N GLN A 125 -1.33 4.76 -6.80
CA GLN A 125 0.05 5.24 -6.92
C GLN A 125 1.04 4.07 -6.99
N GLY A 126 0.85 3.06 -6.14
CA GLY A 126 1.66 1.85 -6.18
C GLY A 126 1.57 1.14 -7.53
N LEU A 127 0.37 0.99 -8.08
CA LEU A 127 0.16 0.44 -9.43
C LEU A 127 0.80 1.30 -10.52
N ALA A 128 0.72 2.64 -10.43
CA ALA A 128 1.37 3.55 -11.36
C ALA A 128 2.89 3.35 -11.35
N ASN A 129 3.48 3.30 -10.17
CA ASN A 129 4.93 3.09 -10.00
C ASN A 129 5.38 1.71 -10.50
N LEU A 130 4.60 0.66 -10.20
CA LEU A 130 4.89 -0.71 -10.63
C LEU A 130 4.90 -0.82 -12.17
N MET A 131 3.98 -0.16 -12.85
CA MET A 131 3.83 -0.20 -14.31
C MET A 131 4.61 0.91 -15.04
N ALA A 132 5.37 1.73 -14.33
CA ALA A 132 6.12 2.83 -14.95
C ALA A 132 7.29 2.33 -15.83
N SER A 133 7.87 1.15 -15.53
CA SER A 133 8.89 0.57 -16.40
C SER A 133 8.26 -0.15 -17.60
N PRO A 134 8.86 -0.05 -18.82
CA PRO A 134 8.36 -0.74 -20.00
C PRO A 134 8.22 -2.26 -19.81
N ASP A 135 9.22 -2.91 -19.21
CA ASP A 135 9.20 -4.35 -18.96
C ASP A 135 8.02 -4.79 -18.10
N ASN A 136 7.74 -4.07 -17.02
CA ASN A 136 6.59 -4.34 -16.17
C ASN A 136 5.28 -4.02 -16.89
N TYR A 137 5.25 -2.95 -17.67
CA TYR A 137 4.06 -2.58 -18.44
C TYR A 137 3.63 -3.68 -19.41
N ASP A 138 4.58 -4.31 -20.09
CA ASP A 138 4.33 -5.43 -21.00
C ASP A 138 4.03 -6.73 -20.25
N PHE A 139 4.73 -6.99 -19.15
CA PHE A 139 4.49 -8.14 -18.28
C PHE A 139 3.04 -8.22 -17.80
N PHE A 140 2.44 -7.08 -17.46
CA PHE A 140 1.07 -6.99 -16.95
C PHE A 140 0.00 -6.86 -18.04
N GLN A 141 0.26 -7.12 -19.31
CA GLN A 141 -0.67 -6.87 -20.41
C GLN A 141 -2.10 -7.39 -20.14
N GLY A 142 -2.27 -8.64 -19.67
CA GLY A 142 -3.57 -9.23 -19.35
C GLY A 142 -4.25 -8.56 -18.15
N ARG A 143 -3.52 -8.33 -17.05
CA ARG A 143 -4.00 -7.65 -15.85
C ARG A 143 -4.33 -6.19 -16.13
N ARG A 144 -3.51 -5.53 -16.93
CA ARG A 144 -3.69 -4.14 -17.38
C ARG A 144 -5.01 -3.94 -18.09
N SER A 145 -5.38 -4.83 -19.01
CA SER A 145 -6.66 -4.76 -19.74
C SER A 145 -7.87 -4.86 -18.80
N HIS A 146 -7.77 -5.69 -17.77
CA HIS A 146 -8.80 -5.78 -16.73
C HIS A 146 -8.85 -4.52 -15.86
N ALA A 147 -7.69 -4.03 -15.42
CA ALA A 147 -7.59 -2.82 -14.60
C ALA A 147 -8.13 -1.58 -15.33
N LEU A 148 -7.80 -1.39 -16.60
CA LEU A 148 -8.33 -0.30 -17.43
C LEU A 148 -9.86 -0.24 -17.39
N LYS A 149 -10.53 -1.38 -17.51
CA LYS A 149 -11.99 -1.48 -17.38
C LYS A 149 -12.50 -1.02 -16.01
N GLN A 150 -11.81 -1.44 -14.95
CA GLN A 150 -12.23 -1.15 -13.58
C GLN A 150 -12.00 0.33 -13.21
N PHE A 151 -10.92 0.90 -13.72
CA PHE A 151 -10.60 2.33 -13.52
C PHE A 151 -11.41 3.27 -14.45
N GLY A 152 -12.16 2.72 -15.40
CA GLY A 152 -12.91 3.52 -16.38
C GLY A 152 -12.02 4.29 -17.35
N VAL A 153 -10.81 3.77 -17.61
CA VAL A 153 -9.81 4.42 -18.45
C VAL A 153 -9.91 3.92 -19.89
N PRO A 154 -9.87 4.82 -20.91
CA PRO A 154 -9.80 4.41 -22.29
C PRO A 154 -8.60 3.50 -22.60
N VAL A 155 -8.77 2.54 -23.50
CA VAL A 155 -7.76 1.51 -23.83
C VAL A 155 -6.45 2.13 -24.31
N ASP A 156 -6.49 3.29 -24.95
CA ASP A 156 -5.34 4.01 -25.52
C ASP A 156 -4.64 4.93 -24.50
N SER A 157 -5.09 4.96 -23.25
CA SER A 157 -4.51 5.82 -22.22
C SER A 157 -3.20 5.25 -21.71
N LEU A 158 -2.23 6.15 -21.45
CA LEU A 158 -1.02 5.83 -20.71
C LEU A 158 -1.39 5.53 -19.25
N LEU A 159 -1.69 4.27 -18.97
CA LEU A 159 -2.24 3.84 -17.69
C LEU A 159 -1.41 4.31 -16.47
N PRO A 160 -0.06 4.23 -16.46
CA PRO A 160 0.73 4.71 -15.32
C PRO A 160 0.52 6.20 -15.04
N MET A 161 0.48 7.03 -16.10
CA MET A 161 0.23 8.47 -15.96
C MET A 161 -1.19 8.72 -15.42
N HIS A 162 -2.19 8.05 -15.98
CA HIS A 162 -3.57 8.20 -15.54
C HIS A 162 -3.75 7.79 -14.08
N LEU A 163 -3.12 6.70 -13.65
CA LEU A 163 -3.15 6.25 -12.25
C LEU A 163 -2.43 7.24 -11.33
N GLY A 164 -1.29 7.80 -11.77
CA GLY A 164 -0.59 8.87 -11.03
C GLY A 164 -1.47 10.10 -10.81
N GLN A 165 -2.19 10.54 -11.84
CA GLN A 165 -3.14 11.65 -11.76
C GLN A 165 -4.34 11.33 -10.87
N LEU A 166 -4.85 10.09 -10.91
CA LEU A 166 -5.93 9.64 -10.04
C LEU A 166 -5.46 9.62 -8.57
N ALA A 167 -4.27 9.12 -8.28
CA ALA A 167 -3.66 9.16 -6.95
C ALA A 167 -3.55 10.60 -6.43
N LEU A 168 -3.00 11.50 -7.25
CA LEU A 168 -2.89 12.92 -6.94
C LEU A 168 -4.25 13.54 -6.59
N LYS A 169 -5.29 13.22 -7.37
CA LYS A 169 -6.66 13.68 -7.10
C LYS A 169 -7.16 13.19 -5.73
N LYS A 170 -6.92 11.93 -5.38
CA LYS A 170 -7.34 11.35 -4.10
C LYS A 170 -6.59 11.96 -2.92
N PHE A 171 -5.28 12.16 -3.03
CA PHE A 171 -4.48 12.79 -1.99
C PHE A 171 -4.84 14.28 -1.78
N LYS A 172 -5.20 15.00 -2.85
CA LYS A 172 -5.75 16.36 -2.73
C LYS A 172 -7.10 16.37 -2.00
N GLN A 173 -7.97 15.38 -2.24
CA GLN A 173 -9.22 15.24 -1.49
C GLN A 173 -8.99 14.89 -0.02
N TYR A 174 -7.99 14.08 0.26
CA TYR A 174 -7.57 13.71 1.63
C TYR A 174 -6.77 14.82 2.33
N ASN A 175 -6.27 15.79 1.56
CA ASN A 175 -5.46 16.94 2.02
C ASN A 175 -4.15 16.52 2.70
N ASP A 176 -3.46 15.52 2.16
CA ASP A 176 -2.17 15.05 2.66
C ASP A 176 -1.03 15.57 1.78
N VAL A 177 -0.36 16.62 2.26
CA VAL A 177 0.72 17.32 1.53
C VAL A 177 1.88 16.37 1.20
N TYR A 178 2.24 15.46 2.11
CA TYR A 178 3.31 14.49 1.89
C TYR A 178 2.97 13.52 0.74
N GLN A 179 1.75 12.99 0.73
CA GLN A 179 1.30 12.10 -0.34
C GLN A 179 1.11 12.84 -1.67
N ILE A 180 0.66 14.09 -1.64
CA ILE A 180 0.57 14.96 -2.83
C ILE A 180 1.96 15.14 -3.45
N ALA A 181 2.97 15.49 -2.64
CA ALA A 181 4.35 15.60 -3.10
C ALA A 181 4.86 14.27 -3.70
N GLY A 182 4.60 13.15 -3.03
CA GLY A 182 4.94 11.81 -3.52
C GLY A 182 4.29 11.47 -4.87
N ALA A 183 3.03 11.85 -5.07
CA ALA A 183 2.34 11.66 -6.35
C ALA A 183 2.95 12.51 -7.48
N TYR A 184 3.32 13.75 -7.21
CA TYR A 184 4.05 14.58 -8.17
C TYR A 184 5.43 14.00 -8.52
N VAL A 185 6.17 13.45 -7.54
CA VAL A 185 7.43 12.75 -7.83
C VAL A 185 7.22 11.56 -8.76
N SER A 186 6.17 10.75 -8.54
CA SER A 186 5.85 9.59 -9.39
C SER A 186 5.51 10.02 -10.82
N ILE A 187 4.68 11.06 -10.97
CA ILE A 187 4.32 11.63 -12.28
C ILE A 187 5.54 12.22 -12.99
N GLY A 188 6.36 13.01 -12.28
CA GLY A 188 7.56 13.63 -12.85
C GLY A 188 8.59 12.59 -13.31
N LYS A 189 8.80 11.51 -12.54
CA LYS A 189 9.67 10.40 -12.97
C LYS A 189 9.15 9.71 -14.24
N TYR A 190 7.84 9.49 -14.32
CA TYR A 190 7.23 8.93 -15.51
C TYR A 190 7.43 9.81 -16.73
N LEU A 191 7.15 11.11 -16.61
CA LEU A 191 7.36 12.10 -17.68
C LEU A 191 8.81 12.13 -18.16
N ASN A 192 9.77 12.14 -17.21
CA ASN A 192 11.20 12.11 -17.53
C ASN A 192 11.60 10.84 -18.28
N ALA A 193 11.06 9.69 -17.90
CA ALA A 193 11.34 8.41 -18.57
C ALA A 193 10.73 8.33 -19.99
N HIS A 194 9.82 9.23 -20.34
CA HIS A 194 9.17 9.33 -21.66
C HIS A 194 9.58 10.61 -22.42
N ASP A 195 10.78 11.14 -22.12
CA ASP A 195 11.41 12.29 -22.77
C ASP A 195 10.61 13.61 -22.70
N ASN A 196 9.61 13.69 -21.83
CA ASN A 196 8.84 14.91 -21.59
C ASN A 196 9.48 15.75 -20.48
N TYR A 197 10.70 16.25 -20.75
CA TYR A 197 11.56 16.89 -19.73
C TYR A 197 11.00 18.19 -19.18
N ALA A 198 10.34 19.00 -20.00
CA ALA A 198 9.76 20.28 -19.55
C ALA A 198 8.67 20.06 -18.49
N GLU A 199 7.67 19.24 -18.80
CA GLU A 199 6.60 18.91 -17.84
C GLU A 199 7.15 18.14 -16.62
N ALA A 200 8.16 17.28 -16.81
CA ALA A 200 8.82 16.60 -15.71
C ALA A 200 9.45 17.59 -14.74
N LEU A 201 10.18 18.60 -15.25
CA LEU A 201 10.80 19.63 -14.43
C LEU A 201 9.76 20.41 -13.64
N ASP A 202 8.72 20.89 -14.30
CA ASP A 202 7.62 21.65 -13.65
C ASP A 202 6.96 20.80 -12.54
N THR A 203 6.66 19.54 -12.83
CA THR A 203 6.03 18.62 -11.89
C THR A 203 6.91 18.30 -10.67
N LEU A 204 8.21 18.08 -10.90
CA LEU A 204 9.17 17.82 -9.82
C LEU A 204 9.44 19.07 -8.98
N THR A 205 9.39 20.26 -9.58
CA THR A 205 9.48 21.54 -8.87
C THR A 205 8.31 21.71 -7.89
N LEU A 206 7.07 21.40 -8.33
CA LEU A 206 5.90 21.40 -7.44
C LEU A 206 6.06 20.41 -6.27
N ALA A 207 6.61 19.22 -6.54
CA ALA A 207 6.88 18.25 -5.47
C ALA A 207 7.89 18.77 -4.45
N LEU A 208 8.95 19.43 -4.92
CA LEU A 208 9.98 20.05 -4.07
C LEU A 208 9.39 21.15 -3.20
N GLU A 209 8.62 22.07 -3.79
CA GLU A 209 7.97 23.17 -3.06
C GLU A 209 7.08 22.64 -1.93
N LEU A 210 6.29 21.60 -2.19
CA LEU A 210 5.44 20.97 -1.18
C LEU A 210 6.24 20.25 -0.08
N SER A 211 7.44 19.77 -0.37
CA SER A 211 8.30 19.11 0.62
C SER A 211 8.97 20.08 1.60
N LEU A 212 8.94 21.37 1.32
CA LEU A 212 9.53 22.43 2.15
C LEU A 212 8.55 23.05 3.15
N ILE A 213 7.27 22.68 3.09
CA ILE A 213 6.22 23.11 4.01
C ILE A 213 6.16 22.16 5.21
#